data_bae5fe2d1aad9b27e8749906a8cd4fe2
#
_entry.id   bae5fe2d1aad9b27e8749906a8cd4fe2
#
_cell.length_a   1.000
_cell.length_b   1.000
_cell.length_c   1.000
_cell.angle_alpha   90.00
_cell.angle_beta   90.00
_cell.angle_gamma   90.00
#
_symmetry.space_group_name_H-M   'P 1'
#
loop_
_entity.id
_entity.type
_entity.pdbx_description
1 polymer ?
#
loop_
_entity_poly.entity_id
_entity_poly.type
_entity_poly.pdbx_seq_one_letter_code
_entity_poly.pdbx_strand_id
1 'polypeptide(L)'
;AGATLSEIHVYLERQLDGKWKVVNRTSENLQIKEYEPDPELTALLAPYDTRAKEDAVTPIGELKGGDLAPENEIDCLPQAMVQDTALLDFINEVQMYYTGAQVSATALTSMTSQMRAGTIRKCDMASIYTYQNTLYKLQMTGEQLRRFMEWSAAFFKTWKPDEVTIAFDPSVRYYLYDAFEGVNYELDVSKEPGHRIKNLKWPNGKAVKDTDTFVVAVNNYRATTQLLTAADIFLPGEDLPKLLEIDVRGDVGGIRELLGEYIRTVKGGTIEPHVNNNWKIVGNNWKAADHQKAVQLLREGKLALNENADARTLPGKAITT
;
A
#
# COMPACT_ATOMS: atom_id res chain seq x y z
N ALA A 1 16.28 -1.77 2.69
CA ALA A 1 17.02 -2.13 3.91
C ALA A 1 18.40 -2.69 3.54
N GLY A 2 19.41 -2.53 4.45
CA GLY A 2 20.75 -3.09 4.21
C GLY A 2 21.67 -2.29 3.29
N ALA A 3 21.30 -1.08 2.89
CA ALA A 3 22.14 -0.22 2.06
C ALA A 3 23.31 0.42 2.83
N THR A 4 23.12 0.62 4.13
CA THR A 4 24.08 1.25 5.04
C THR A 4 24.26 0.43 6.31
N LEU A 5 25.50 0.39 6.81
CA LEU A 5 25.86 -0.09 8.13
C LEU A 5 26.37 1.08 8.95
N SER A 6 25.82 1.30 10.14
CA SER A 6 26.37 2.30 11.07
C SER A 6 27.40 1.64 11.98
N GLU A 7 28.61 2.11 11.92
CA GLU A 7 29.69 1.72 12.84
C GLU A 7 29.75 2.76 13.94
N ILE A 8 29.73 2.31 15.20
CA ILE A 8 29.75 3.19 16.38
C ILE A 8 30.88 2.73 17.30
N HIS A 9 31.82 3.64 17.56
CA HIS A 9 32.87 3.45 18.54
C HIS A 9 32.53 4.23 19.81
N VAL A 10 32.57 3.52 20.94
CA VAL A 10 32.34 4.11 22.27
C VAL A 10 33.63 3.93 23.07
N TYR A 11 34.25 5.03 23.43
CA TYR A 11 35.49 5.04 24.22
C TYR A 11 35.10 5.17 25.69
N LEU A 12 35.62 4.22 26.49
CA LEU A 12 35.36 4.12 27.91
C LEU A 12 36.61 4.39 28.72
N GLU A 13 36.51 5.15 29.79
CA GLU A 13 37.53 5.36 30.80
C GLU A 13 37.08 4.82 32.15
N ARG A 14 37.96 4.06 32.83
CA ARG A 14 37.67 3.54 34.16
C ARG A 14 37.94 4.61 35.19
N GLN A 15 36.97 4.95 36.00
CA GLN A 15 37.06 5.94 37.07
C GLN A 15 37.65 5.32 38.32
N LEU A 16 38.12 6.17 39.25
CA LEU A 16 38.70 5.74 40.54
C LEU A 16 37.74 4.93 41.44
N ASP A 17 36.43 5.15 41.25
CA ASP A 17 35.37 4.40 41.94
C ASP A 17 35.06 3.05 41.31
N GLY A 18 35.86 2.64 40.27
CA GLY A 18 35.69 1.40 39.53
C GLY A 18 34.66 1.40 38.46
N LYS A 19 33.87 2.47 38.28
CA LYS A 19 32.86 2.60 37.21
C LYS A 19 33.49 3.03 35.90
N TRP A 20 32.81 2.67 34.81
CA TRP A 20 33.15 3.10 33.47
C TRP A 20 32.41 4.37 33.06
N LYS A 21 33.13 5.33 32.51
CA LYS A 21 32.57 6.57 31.97
C LYS A 21 32.80 6.62 30.47
N VAL A 22 31.78 6.97 29.69
CA VAL A 22 31.93 7.26 28.26
C VAL A 22 32.65 8.60 28.12
N VAL A 23 33.85 8.58 27.52
CA VAL A 23 34.67 9.79 27.31
C VAL A 23 34.62 10.30 25.87
N ASN A 24 34.29 9.43 24.90
CA ASN A 24 34.13 9.82 23.53
C ASN A 24 33.21 8.86 22.79
N ARG A 25 32.60 9.31 21.70
CA ARG A 25 31.82 8.54 20.74
C ARG A 25 32.11 9.04 19.34
N THR A 26 32.33 8.12 18.41
CA THR A 26 32.40 8.42 16.98
C THR A 26 31.43 7.48 16.26
N SER A 27 30.87 7.94 15.15
CA SER A 27 30.01 7.10 14.30
C SER A 27 30.26 7.41 12.84
N GLU A 28 30.19 6.36 12.02
CA GLU A 28 30.29 6.44 10.58
C GLU A 28 29.22 5.58 9.93
N ASN A 29 28.67 6.05 8.79
CA ASN A 29 27.75 5.28 7.98
C ASN A 29 28.46 4.73 6.74
N LEU A 30 28.72 3.43 6.76
CA LEU A 30 29.36 2.71 5.67
C LEU A 30 28.33 2.35 4.60
N GLN A 31 28.62 2.66 3.34
CA GLN A 31 27.79 2.26 2.20
C GLN A 31 28.12 0.83 1.81
N ILE A 32 27.24 -0.12 2.05
CA ILE A 32 27.47 -1.57 1.83
C ILE A 32 27.88 -1.87 0.38
N LYS A 33 27.35 -1.14 -0.59
CA LYS A 33 27.70 -1.28 -2.02
C LYS A 33 29.18 -1.01 -2.35
N GLU A 34 29.96 -0.41 -1.42
CA GLU A 34 31.38 -0.08 -1.59
C GLU A 34 32.29 -1.20 -1.10
N TYR A 35 31.71 -2.27 -0.54
CA TYR A 35 32.43 -3.43 0.00
C TYR A 35 32.15 -4.67 -0.84
N GLU A 36 33.20 -5.43 -1.11
CA GLU A 36 33.05 -6.74 -1.75
C GLU A 36 32.47 -7.75 -0.74
N PRO A 37 31.60 -8.68 -1.21
CA PRO A 37 31.12 -9.76 -0.36
C PRO A 37 32.25 -10.61 0.22
N ASP A 38 32.12 -10.99 1.49
CA ASP A 38 33.06 -11.92 2.12
C ASP A 38 33.01 -13.27 1.40
N PRO A 39 34.15 -13.79 0.87
CA PRO A 39 34.18 -15.02 0.08
C PRO A 39 33.77 -16.26 0.87
N GLU A 40 34.14 -16.35 2.17
CA GLU A 40 33.83 -17.51 3.01
C GLU A 40 32.30 -17.55 3.31
N LEU A 41 31.71 -16.40 3.69
CA LEU A 41 30.27 -16.29 3.90
C LEU A 41 29.51 -16.53 2.61
N THR A 42 29.97 -16.02 1.48
CA THR A 42 29.35 -16.24 0.17
C THR A 42 29.34 -17.74 -0.17
N ALA A 43 30.44 -18.44 0.02
CA ALA A 43 30.51 -19.88 -0.22
C ALA A 43 29.59 -20.67 0.73
N LEU A 44 29.54 -20.29 2.02
CA LEU A 44 28.69 -20.93 3.02
C LEU A 44 27.18 -20.74 2.68
N LEU A 45 26.79 -19.56 2.20
CA LEU A 45 25.40 -19.22 1.90
C LEU A 45 24.95 -19.64 0.50
N ALA A 46 25.88 -19.95 -0.42
CA ALA A 46 25.56 -20.27 -1.81
C ALA A 46 24.45 -21.34 -2.01
N PRO A 47 24.43 -22.47 -1.25
CA PRO A 47 23.39 -23.48 -1.40
C PRO A 47 21.99 -22.94 -1.03
N TYR A 48 21.91 -22.07 -0.02
CA TYR A 48 20.64 -21.46 0.42
C TYR A 48 20.18 -20.39 -0.57
N ASP A 49 21.09 -19.56 -1.06
CA ASP A 49 20.82 -18.54 -2.07
C ASP A 49 20.30 -19.17 -3.39
N THR A 50 20.98 -20.24 -3.85
CA THR A 50 20.54 -20.98 -5.04
C THR A 50 19.12 -21.51 -4.86
N ARG A 51 18.87 -22.22 -3.74
CA ARG A 51 17.55 -22.77 -3.45
C ARG A 51 16.46 -21.69 -3.34
N ALA A 52 16.77 -20.56 -2.70
CA ALA A 52 15.84 -19.43 -2.58
C ALA A 52 15.50 -18.83 -3.95
N LYS A 53 16.50 -18.67 -4.82
CA LYS A 53 16.30 -18.18 -6.19
C LYS A 53 15.47 -19.14 -7.04
N GLU A 54 15.74 -20.44 -6.97
CA GLU A 54 14.96 -21.48 -7.65
C GLU A 54 13.51 -21.49 -7.17
N ASP A 55 13.28 -21.41 -5.85
CA ASP A 55 11.94 -21.36 -5.28
C ASP A 55 11.18 -20.07 -5.69
N ALA A 56 11.86 -18.93 -5.71
CA ALA A 56 11.28 -17.64 -6.07
C ALA A 56 10.72 -17.63 -7.52
N VAL A 57 11.37 -18.31 -8.45
CA VAL A 57 10.92 -18.35 -9.86
C VAL A 57 9.95 -19.50 -10.16
N THR A 58 9.55 -20.29 -9.15
CA THR A 58 8.59 -21.39 -9.31
C THR A 58 7.26 -20.85 -9.86
N PRO A 59 6.76 -21.35 -11.00
CA PRO A 59 5.46 -20.97 -11.53
C PRO A 59 4.33 -21.38 -10.57
N ILE A 60 3.36 -20.49 -10.38
CA ILE A 60 2.17 -20.72 -9.55
C ILE A 60 0.87 -20.53 -10.31
N GLY A 61 0.93 -19.98 -11.52
CA GLY A 61 -0.24 -19.77 -12.37
C GLY A 61 0.07 -18.95 -13.61
N GLU A 62 -0.97 -18.46 -14.24
CA GLU A 62 -0.93 -17.62 -15.43
C GLU A 62 -1.92 -16.47 -15.31
N LEU A 63 -1.49 -15.25 -15.68
CA LEU A 63 -2.35 -14.09 -15.85
C LEU A 63 -2.66 -13.93 -17.34
N LYS A 64 -3.94 -14.05 -17.72
CA LYS A 64 -4.43 -13.90 -19.10
C LYS A 64 -5.23 -12.62 -19.25
N GLY A 65 -5.39 -12.18 -20.49
CA GLY A 65 -6.29 -11.07 -20.84
C GLY A 65 -5.74 -9.67 -20.63
N GLY A 66 -4.57 -9.53 -20.01
CA GLY A 66 -3.92 -8.23 -19.78
C GLY A 66 -3.22 -8.13 -18.43
N ASP A 67 -2.64 -6.99 -18.15
CA ASP A 67 -1.96 -6.68 -16.89
C ASP A 67 -2.97 -6.34 -15.79
N LEU A 68 -2.61 -6.55 -14.50
CA LEU A 68 -3.50 -6.20 -13.38
C LEU A 68 -3.63 -4.69 -13.14
N ALA A 69 -2.65 -3.89 -13.56
CA ALA A 69 -2.78 -2.44 -13.56
C ALA A 69 -2.37 -1.89 -14.94
N PRO A 70 -3.02 -0.83 -15.43
CA PRO A 70 -2.61 -0.17 -16.68
C PRO A 70 -1.24 0.50 -16.52
N GLU A 71 -0.64 0.88 -17.65
CA GLU A 71 0.57 1.69 -17.61
C GLU A 71 0.30 3.04 -16.95
N ASN A 72 1.31 3.53 -16.25
CA ASN A 72 1.23 4.81 -15.54
C ASN A 72 1.11 5.96 -16.56
N GLU A 73 0.16 6.85 -16.33
CA GLU A 73 0.02 8.08 -17.11
C GLU A 73 1.23 9.00 -16.89
N ILE A 74 1.72 9.07 -15.65
CA ILE A 74 2.90 9.82 -15.25
C ILE A 74 3.91 8.83 -14.67
N ASP A 75 5.15 8.89 -15.14
CA ASP A 75 6.22 8.04 -14.63
C ASP A 75 6.36 8.15 -13.11
N CYS A 76 6.59 7.02 -12.46
CA CYS A 76 6.70 6.90 -11.01
C CYS A 76 5.40 7.17 -10.22
N LEU A 77 4.25 7.40 -10.88
CA LEU A 77 2.95 7.55 -10.23
C LEU A 77 2.04 6.38 -10.62
N PRO A 78 1.91 5.35 -9.78
CA PRO A 78 1.08 4.20 -10.10
C PRO A 78 -0.37 4.59 -10.38
N GLN A 79 -0.92 4.07 -11.47
CA GLN A 79 -2.29 4.38 -11.89
C GLN A 79 -3.32 3.97 -10.83
N ALA A 80 -3.03 2.92 -10.05
CA ALA A 80 -3.84 2.47 -8.93
C ALA A 80 -4.00 3.50 -7.78
N MET A 81 -3.20 4.60 -7.79
CA MET A 81 -3.40 5.72 -6.84
C MET A 81 -4.54 6.66 -7.25
N VAL A 82 -4.93 6.66 -8.52
CA VAL A 82 -5.87 7.67 -9.06
C VAL A 82 -7.09 7.06 -9.74
N GLN A 83 -7.10 5.75 -9.94
CA GLN A 83 -8.24 5.02 -10.50
C GLN A 83 -8.32 3.61 -9.93
N ASP A 84 -9.49 3.04 -10.04
CA ASP A 84 -9.73 1.64 -9.73
C ASP A 84 -8.95 0.71 -10.68
N THR A 85 -8.37 -0.37 -10.14
CA THR A 85 -7.53 -1.28 -10.93
C THR A 85 -7.70 -2.72 -10.47
N ALA A 86 -7.60 -3.65 -11.41
CA ALA A 86 -7.67 -5.08 -11.14
C ALA A 86 -6.60 -5.55 -10.13
N LEU A 87 -5.52 -4.80 -9.92
CA LEU A 87 -4.48 -5.12 -8.94
C LEU A 87 -5.00 -5.02 -7.50
N LEU A 88 -5.64 -3.91 -7.15
CA LEU A 88 -6.19 -3.71 -5.80
C LEU A 88 -7.48 -4.52 -5.61
N ASP A 89 -8.30 -4.65 -6.65
CA ASP A 89 -9.47 -5.53 -6.64
C ASP A 89 -9.10 -6.98 -6.36
N PHE A 90 -8.05 -7.50 -7.01
CA PHE A 90 -7.57 -8.86 -6.79
C PHE A 90 -7.10 -9.08 -5.35
N ILE A 91 -6.32 -8.15 -4.78
CA ILE A 91 -5.87 -8.28 -3.39
C ILE A 91 -7.06 -8.28 -2.43
N ASN A 92 -8.00 -7.36 -2.63
CA ASN A 92 -9.21 -7.27 -1.82
C ASN A 92 -10.13 -8.49 -1.99
N GLU A 93 -10.30 -9.01 -3.22
CA GLU A 93 -11.05 -10.25 -3.51
C GLU A 93 -10.50 -11.41 -2.67
N VAL A 94 -9.18 -11.58 -2.63
CA VAL A 94 -8.52 -12.63 -1.86
C VAL A 94 -8.74 -12.44 -0.35
N GLN A 95 -8.61 -11.21 0.15
CA GLN A 95 -8.88 -10.90 1.56
C GLN A 95 -10.33 -11.21 1.94
N MET A 96 -11.29 -10.81 1.09
CA MET A 96 -12.72 -11.10 1.31
C MET A 96 -13.03 -12.61 1.24
N TYR A 97 -12.41 -13.33 0.31
CA TYR A 97 -12.60 -14.76 0.17
C TYR A 97 -12.23 -15.53 1.44
N TYR A 98 -11.04 -15.28 2.00
CA TYR A 98 -10.58 -16.03 3.17
C TYR A 98 -11.24 -15.58 4.48
N THR A 99 -11.71 -14.35 4.57
CA THR A 99 -12.36 -13.83 5.79
C THR A 99 -13.88 -13.98 5.77
N GLY A 100 -14.51 -14.10 4.60
CA GLY A 100 -15.95 -13.95 4.43
C GLY A 100 -16.45 -12.54 4.75
N ALA A 101 -15.57 -11.55 4.72
CA ALA A 101 -15.90 -10.16 5.01
C ALA A 101 -16.77 -9.52 3.92
N GLN A 102 -17.65 -8.61 4.30
CA GLN A 102 -18.46 -7.82 3.37
C GLN A 102 -17.67 -6.64 2.78
N VAL A 103 -16.64 -6.16 3.46
CA VAL A 103 -15.79 -5.05 3.03
C VAL A 103 -14.32 -5.46 3.20
N SER A 104 -13.47 -5.04 2.32
CA SER A 104 -12.02 -5.19 2.43
C SER A 104 -11.33 -3.88 2.13
N ALA A 105 -10.15 -3.67 2.71
CA ALA A 105 -9.32 -2.51 2.44
C ALA A 105 -7.86 -2.92 2.26
N THR A 106 -7.23 -2.39 1.22
CA THR A 106 -5.80 -2.57 0.95
C THR A 106 -5.20 -1.36 0.27
N ALA A 107 -3.92 -1.10 0.55
CA ALA A 107 -3.13 -0.07 -0.10
C ALA A 107 -2.08 -0.69 -1.02
N LEU A 108 -1.54 0.10 -1.95
CA LEU A 108 -0.31 -0.28 -2.63
C LEU A 108 0.83 -0.41 -1.62
N THR A 109 1.53 -1.52 -1.66
CA THR A 109 2.67 -1.80 -0.77
C THR A 109 4.01 -1.41 -1.38
N SER A 110 4.04 -1.15 -2.69
CA SER A 110 5.18 -0.62 -3.43
C SER A 110 4.72 0.29 -4.56
N MET A 111 5.50 1.33 -4.83
CA MET A 111 5.30 2.24 -5.97
C MET A 111 5.52 1.55 -7.33
N THR A 112 6.11 0.37 -7.31
CA THR A 112 6.35 -0.45 -8.51
C THR A 112 5.48 -1.69 -8.57
N SER A 113 4.46 -1.78 -7.69
CA SER A 113 3.53 -2.92 -7.70
C SER A 113 2.84 -3.05 -9.05
N GLN A 114 3.10 -4.16 -9.72
CA GLN A 114 2.52 -4.50 -11.01
C GLN A 114 2.60 -6.01 -11.23
N MET A 115 1.60 -6.57 -11.89
CA MET A 115 1.67 -7.93 -12.41
C MET A 115 1.33 -7.90 -13.90
N ARG A 116 2.29 -8.32 -14.71
CA ARG A 116 2.17 -8.39 -16.15
C ARG A 116 1.51 -9.69 -16.61
N ALA A 117 0.81 -9.65 -17.73
CA ALA A 117 0.26 -10.84 -18.35
C ALA A 117 1.34 -11.89 -18.64
N GLY A 118 1.01 -13.17 -18.46
CA GLY A 118 1.92 -14.30 -18.65
C GLY A 118 2.07 -15.16 -17.40
N THR A 119 3.18 -15.89 -17.32
CA THR A 119 3.45 -16.80 -16.19
C THR A 119 3.60 -16.06 -14.89
N ILE A 120 2.81 -16.43 -13.90
CA ILE A 120 2.91 -15.93 -12.52
C ILE A 120 3.86 -16.83 -11.73
N ARG A 121 4.84 -16.23 -11.05
CA ARG A 121 5.82 -16.89 -10.20
C ARG A 121 5.63 -16.52 -8.74
N LYS A 122 6.24 -17.27 -7.82
CA LYS A 122 6.19 -16.92 -6.39
C LYS A 122 6.70 -15.51 -6.09
N CYS A 123 7.78 -15.08 -6.75
CA CYS A 123 8.33 -13.73 -6.56
C CYS A 123 7.38 -12.61 -6.99
N ASP A 124 6.46 -12.88 -7.91
CA ASP A 124 5.49 -11.88 -8.36
C ASP A 124 4.51 -11.52 -7.24
N MET A 125 4.24 -12.45 -6.32
CA MET A 125 3.45 -12.16 -5.11
C MET A 125 4.15 -11.13 -4.22
N ALA A 126 5.49 -11.18 -4.11
CA ALA A 126 6.25 -10.19 -3.37
C ALA A 126 6.31 -8.83 -4.07
N SER A 127 6.19 -8.78 -5.40
CA SER A 127 6.15 -7.52 -6.15
C SER A 127 4.83 -6.77 -6.00
N ILE A 128 3.71 -7.50 -5.88
CA ILE A 128 2.39 -6.87 -5.68
C ILE A 128 2.05 -6.67 -4.19
N TYR A 129 2.63 -7.47 -3.29
CA TYR A 129 2.44 -7.35 -1.84
C TYR A 129 3.77 -7.51 -1.10
N THR A 130 4.47 -6.41 -0.88
CA THR A 130 5.87 -6.39 -0.41
C THR A 130 6.03 -6.81 1.05
N TYR A 131 5.09 -6.45 1.92
CA TYR A 131 5.18 -6.68 3.36
C TYR A 131 4.69 -8.08 3.76
N GLN A 132 5.26 -8.63 4.82
CA GLN A 132 4.81 -9.90 5.43
C GLN A 132 3.68 -9.63 6.44
N ASN A 133 2.60 -9.03 5.95
CA ASN A 133 1.44 -8.78 6.78
C ASN A 133 0.53 -10.00 6.83
N THR A 134 -0.07 -10.24 7.98
CA THR A 134 -1.12 -11.23 8.16
C THR A 134 -2.51 -10.61 7.96
N LEU A 135 -3.51 -11.44 7.72
CA LEU A 135 -4.88 -11.02 7.45
C LEU A 135 -5.70 -11.01 8.73
N TYR A 136 -6.34 -9.89 9.03
CA TYR A 136 -7.19 -9.68 10.21
C TYR A 136 -8.65 -9.47 9.80
N LYS A 137 -9.55 -9.85 10.70
CA LYS A 137 -10.99 -9.74 10.55
C LYS A 137 -11.56 -8.90 11.68
N LEU A 138 -12.19 -7.80 11.32
CA LEU A 138 -12.76 -6.83 12.26
C LEU A 138 -14.27 -6.71 12.05
N GLN A 139 -15.01 -6.34 13.09
CA GLN A 139 -16.38 -5.84 12.97
C GLN A 139 -16.35 -4.32 13.09
N MET A 140 -17.02 -3.64 12.16
CA MET A 140 -17.10 -2.19 12.11
C MET A 140 -18.55 -1.73 11.95
N THR A 141 -18.84 -0.51 12.37
CA THR A 141 -20.06 0.21 12.01
C THR A 141 -19.86 0.99 10.71
N GLY A 142 -20.96 1.44 10.08
CA GLY A 142 -20.88 2.29 8.88
C GLY A 142 -20.24 3.64 9.16
N GLU A 143 -20.43 4.20 10.38
CA GLU A 143 -19.73 5.40 10.81
C GLU A 143 -18.22 5.17 10.90
N GLN A 144 -17.80 4.07 11.52
CA GLN A 144 -16.38 3.71 11.63
C GLN A 144 -15.73 3.50 10.27
N LEU A 145 -16.42 2.84 9.33
CA LEU A 145 -15.96 2.70 7.95
C LEU A 145 -15.78 4.05 7.28
N ARG A 146 -16.77 4.93 7.36
CA ARG A 146 -16.69 6.28 6.77
C ARG A 146 -15.50 7.05 7.31
N ARG A 147 -15.27 7.02 8.62
CA ARG A 147 -14.11 7.67 9.26
C ARG A 147 -12.79 7.09 8.76
N PHE A 148 -12.70 5.77 8.63
CA PHE A 148 -11.52 5.11 8.05
C PHE A 148 -11.29 5.54 6.60
N MET A 149 -12.33 5.56 5.78
CA MET A 149 -12.24 6.01 4.38
C MET A 149 -11.82 7.48 4.26
N GLU A 150 -12.38 8.36 5.10
CA GLU A 150 -12.00 9.78 5.13
C GLU A 150 -10.56 10.00 5.57
N TRP A 151 -10.08 9.25 6.56
CA TRP A 151 -8.69 9.27 6.97
C TRP A 151 -7.76 8.82 5.83
N SER A 152 -8.09 7.74 5.16
CA SER A 152 -7.36 7.25 3.99
C SER A 152 -7.34 8.29 2.87
N ALA A 153 -8.49 8.93 2.59
CA ALA A 153 -8.64 9.96 1.56
C ALA A 153 -7.84 11.25 1.85
N ALA A 154 -7.35 11.46 3.08
CA ALA A 154 -6.47 12.59 3.41
C ALA A 154 -5.13 12.55 2.64
N PHE A 155 -4.81 11.42 2.01
CA PHE A 155 -3.67 11.28 1.09
C PHE A 155 -3.66 12.30 -0.04
N PHE A 156 -4.82 12.76 -0.53
CA PHE A 156 -4.90 13.77 -1.57
C PHE A 156 -4.85 15.18 -1.00
N LYS A 157 -4.26 16.12 -1.73
CA LYS A 157 -4.47 17.55 -1.49
C LYS A 157 -5.85 17.96 -2.02
N THR A 158 -6.41 19.03 -1.43
CA THR A 158 -7.64 19.63 -1.93
C THR A 158 -7.37 20.25 -3.29
N TRP A 159 -8.07 19.74 -4.31
CA TRP A 159 -7.96 20.22 -5.69
C TRP A 159 -8.55 21.62 -5.84
N LYS A 160 -7.88 22.47 -6.62
CA LYS A 160 -8.27 23.85 -6.92
C LYS A 160 -8.59 24.03 -8.41
N PRO A 161 -9.49 24.95 -8.79
CA PRO A 161 -9.96 25.11 -10.18
C PRO A 161 -8.89 25.42 -11.23
N ASP A 162 -7.72 25.91 -10.84
CA ASP A 162 -6.59 26.21 -11.72
C ASP A 162 -5.59 25.06 -11.86
N GLU A 163 -5.85 23.93 -11.18
CA GLU A 163 -5.00 22.75 -11.22
C GLU A 163 -5.46 21.80 -12.32
N VAL A 164 -4.51 21.20 -13.03
CA VAL A 164 -4.77 20.28 -14.14
C VAL A 164 -4.35 18.84 -13.83
N THR A 165 -3.89 18.58 -12.61
CA THR A 165 -3.58 17.25 -12.09
C THR A 165 -4.09 17.12 -10.66
N ILE A 166 -4.20 15.87 -10.19
CA ILE A 166 -4.43 15.57 -8.78
C ILE A 166 -3.09 15.66 -8.05
N ALA A 167 -3.08 16.29 -6.87
CA ALA A 167 -1.92 16.37 -6.01
C ALA A 167 -2.09 15.51 -4.76
N PHE A 168 -0.98 15.05 -4.20
CA PHE A 168 -0.92 14.23 -2.99
C PHE A 168 -0.30 15.03 -1.84
N ASP A 169 -0.67 14.70 -0.62
CA ASP A 169 -0.06 15.30 0.57
C ASP A 169 1.25 14.56 0.89
N PRO A 170 2.42 15.24 0.81
CA PRO A 170 3.72 14.60 1.04
C PRO A 170 3.92 14.16 2.50
N SER A 171 3.11 14.63 3.44
CA SER A 171 3.13 14.18 4.83
C SER A 171 2.44 12.84 5.04
N VAL A 172 1.55 12.43 4.12
CA VAL A 172 0.82 11.16 4.16
C VAL A 172 1.52 10.12 3.31
N ARG A 173 1.90 9.00 3.91
CA ARG A 173 2.59 7.92 3.21
C ARG A 173 1.63 7.21 2.24
N TYR A 174 2.07 6.88 1.02
CA TYR A 174 1.24 6.22 0.00
C TYR A 174 0.60 4.91 0.48
N TYR A 175 1.30 4.14 1.33
CA TYR A 175 0.78 2.89 1.89
C TYR A 175 -0.28 3.10 3.00
N LEU A 176 -0.62 4.35 3.31
CA LEU A 176 -1.76 4.71 4.18
C LEU A 176 -3.02 5.03 3.37
N TYR A 177 -2.92 5.07 2.05
CA TYR A 177 -4.06 5.24 1.17
C TYR A 177 -4.61 3.88 0.75
N ASP A 178 -5.72 3.47 1.34
CA ASP A 178 -6.42 2.22 1.05
C ASP A 178 -7.50 2.41 -0.02
N ALA A 179 -7.62 1.43 -0.93
CA ALA A 179 -8.78 1.21 -1.77
C ALA A 179 -9.71 0.20 -1.09
N PHE A 180 -11.02 0.44 -1.19
CA PHE A 180 -12.04 -0.34 -0.49
C PHE A 180 -12.87 -1.14 -1.47
N GLU A 181 -13.09 -2.43 -1.15
CA GLU A 181 -13.96 -3.35 -1.84
C GLU A 181 -15.21 -3.70 -1.00
N GLY A 182 -16.29 -4.13 -1.70
CA GLY A 182 -17.56 -4.46 -1.06
C GLY A 182 -18.49 -3.26 -0.85
N VAL A 183 -18.04 -2.07 -1.22
CA VAL A 183 -18.83 -0.82 -1.24
C VAL A 183 -18.56 -0.03 -2.51
N ASN A 184 -19.54 0.77 -2.94
CA ASN A 184 -19.37 1.76 -4.01
C ASN A 184 -19.24 3.16 -3.40
N TYR A 185 -18.30 3.96 -3.89
CA TYR A 185 -18.10 5.31 -3.37
C TYR A 185 -17.47 6.26 -4.40
N GLU A 186 -17.58 7.55 -4.13
CA GLU A 186 -16.86 8.59 -4.86
C GLU A 186 -15.94 9.34 -3.89
N LEU A 187 -14.73 9.67 -4.35
CA LEU A 187 -13.75 10.45 -3.63
C LEU A 187 -13.69 11.85 -4.21
N ASP A 188 -14.30 12.84 -3.54
CA ASP A 188 -14.40 14.24 -3.96
C ASP A 188 -13.16 15.02 -3.52
N VAL A 189 -12.17 15.13 -4.39
CA VAL A 189 -10.90 15.84 -4.11
C VAL A 189 -11.05 17.35 -4.03
N SER A 190 -12.20 17.93 -4.39
CA SER A 190 -12.48 19.35 -4.19
C SER A 190 -12.82 19.70 -2.73
N LYS A 191 -13.03 18.70 -1.89
CA LYS A 191 -13.38 18.86 -0.47
C LYS A 191 -12.16 18.71 0.42
N GLU A 192 -12.23 19.38 1.57
CA GLU A 192 -11.22 19.21 2.61
C GLU A 192 -11.25 17.77 3.17
N PRO A 193 -10.12 17.28 3.71
CA PRO A 193 -10.08 15.99 4.42
C PRO A 193 -11.20 15.88 5.45
N GLY A 194 -11.83 14.71 5.56
CA GLY A 194 -12.99 14.46 6.43
C GLY A 194 -14.34 14.70 5.76
N HIS A 195 -14.38 15.17 4.50
CA HIS A 195 -15.60 15.48 3.76
C HIS A 195 -15.58 14.98 2.30
N ARG A 196 -14.70 14.02 1.99
CA ARG A 196 -14.39 13.57 0.62
C ARG A 196 -15.21 12.40 0.15
N ILE A 197 -15.62 11.51 1.07
CA ILE A 197 -16.36 10.30 0.71
C ILE A 197 -17.81 10.63 0.42
N LYS A 198 -18.23 10.42 -0.83
CA LYS A 198 -19.56 10.66 -1.35
C LYS A 198 -20.19 9.37 -1.84
N ASN A 199 -21.52 9.36 -1.85
CA ASN A 199 -22.31 8.27 -2.43
C ASN A 199 -21.91 6.86 -1.93
N LEU A 200 -21.51 6.75 -0.65
CA LEU A 200 -21.13 5.46 -0.04
C LEU A 200 -22.35 4.54 0.02
N LYS A 201 -22.28 3.44 -0.74
CA LYS A 201 -23.38 2.49 -0.95
C LYS A 201 -22.89 1.06 -0.93
N TRP A 202 -23.73 0.17 -0.52
CA TRP A 202 -23.58 -1.27 -0.75
C TRP A 202 -23.66 -1.60 -2.25
N PRO A 203 -23.15 -2.76 -2.72
CA PRO A 203 -23.25 -3.16 -4.14
C PRO A 203 -24.69 -3.22 -4.67
N ASN A 204 -25.68 -3.43 -3.80
CA ASN A 204 -27.11 -3.42 -4.15
C ASN A 204 -27.70 -2.00 -4.30
N GLY A 205 -26.89 -0.95 -4.22
CA GLY A 205 -27.26 0.45 -4.37
C GLY A 205 -27.84 1.13 -3.12
N LYS A 206 -28.06 0.39 -2.02
CA LYS A 206 -28.53 0.98 -0.75
C LYS A 206 -27.39 1.76 -0.08
N ALA A 207 -27.71 2.91 0.50
CA ALA A 207 -26.74 3.69 1.26
C ALA A 207 -26.23 2.89 2.47
N VAL A 208 -24.94 2.97 2.74
CA VAL A 208 -24.37 2.49 4.00
C VAL A 208 -24.79 3.45 5.10
N LYS A 209 -25.51 2.93 6.08
CA LYS A 209 -25.96 3.70 7.25
C LYS A 209 -24.89 3.66 8.33
N ASP A 210 -24.75 4.71 9.10
CA ASP A 210 -23.78 4.79 10.19
C ASP A 210 -23.97 3.66 11.23
N THR A 211 -25.21 3.17 11.38
CA THR A 211 -25.59 2.07 12.30
C THR A 211 -25.45 0.67 11.70
N ASP A 212 -25.19 0.53 10.40
CA ASP A 212 -24.95 -0.78 9.79
C ASP A 212 -23.72 -1.43 10.45
N THR A 213 -23.79 -2.73 10.69
CA THR A 213 -22.68 -3.49 11.28
C THR A 213 -22.28 -4.61 10.34
N PHE A 214 -21.01 -4.74 10.06
CA PHE A 214 -20.48 -5.71 9.09
C PHE A 214 -19.03 -6.08 9.40
N VAL A 215 -18.53 -7.07 8.68
CA VAL A 215 -17.17 -7.59 8.80
C VAL A 215 -16.28 -6.92 7.76
N VAL A 216 -15.10 -6.50 8.22
CA VAL A 216 -14.06 -5.88 7.38
C VAL A 216 -12.78 -6.70 7.43
N ALA A 217 -12.18 -6.95 6.28
CA ALA A 217 -10.88 -7.56 6.12
C ALA A 217 -9.80 -6.49 5.93
N VAL A 218 -8.74 -6.55 6.71
CA VAL A 218 -7.57 -5.66 6.61
C VAL A 218 -6.30 -6.42 7.00
N ASN A 219 -5.15 -5.87 6.66
CA ASN A 219 -3.90 -6.42 7.17
C ASN A 219 -3.66 -6.06 8.65
N ASN A 220 -2.82 -6.85 9.32
CA ASN A 220 -2.50 -6.66 10.74
C ASN A 220 -1.91 -5.28 11.06
N TYR A 221 -1.09 -4.71 10.16
CA TYR A 221 -0.53 -3.38 10.35
C TYR A 221 -1.63 -2.32 10.41
N ARG A 222 -2.57 -2.30 9.45
CA ARG A 222 -3.71 -1.39 9.46
C ARG A 222 -4.59 -1.60 10.68
N ALA A 223 -4.87 -2.85 11.03
CA ALA A 223 -5.67 -3.19 12.20
C ALA A 223 -5.05 -2.61 13.48
N THR A 224 -3.77 -2.89 13.74
CA THR A 224 -3.14 -2.59 15.03
C THR A 224 -2.69 -1.14 15.18
N THR A 225 -2.34 -0.46 14.06
CA THR A 225 -1.81 0.91 14.14
C THR A 225 -2.89 1.99 14.04
N GLN A 226 -4.00 1.73 13.34
CA GLN A 226 -5.04 2.74 13.09
C GLN A 226 -6.44 2.35 13.57
N LEU A 227 -6.84 1.07 13.48
CA LEU A 227 -8.24 0.71 13.70
C LEU A 227 -8.53 0.23 15.12
N LEU A 228 -7.60 -0.48 15.75
CA LEU A 228 -7.74 -1.02 17.12
C LEU A 228 -7.01 -0.16 18.16
N THR A 229 -6.56 1.01 17.77
CA THR A 229 -5.82 1.94 18.62
C THR A 229 -6.46 3.32 18.52
N ALA A 230 -6.67 3.95 19.67
CA ALA A 230 -7.10 5.34 19.72
C ALA A 230 -5.94 6.26 19.31
N ALA A 231 -5.96 6.73 18.09
CA ALA A 231 -4.91 7.56 17.48
C ALA A 231 -5.51 8.48 16.40
N ASP A 232 -5.21 8.21 15.12
CA ASP A 232 -5.53 9.14 14.02
C ASP A 232 -7.00 9.10 13.59
N ILE A 233 -7.64 7.91 13.64
CA ILE A 233 -9.02 7.71 13.16
C ILE A 233 -10.02 7.83 14.30
N PHE A 234 -9.70 7.25 15.45
CA PHE A 234 -10.55 7.22 16.63
C PHE A 234 -9.83 7.90 17.79
N LEU A 235 -10.52 8.77 18.53
CA LEU A 235 -9.97 9.47 19.67
C LEU A 235 -10.05 8.63 20.96
N PRO A 236 -9.23 8.94 21.98
CA PRO A 236 -9.34 8.29 23.27
C PRO A 236 -10.75 8.39 23.86
N GLY A 237 -11.34 7.24 24.22
CA GLY A 237 -12.69 7.14 24.78
C GLY A 237 -13.80 6.89 23.77
N GLU A 238 -13.49 6.86 22.46
CA GLU A 238 -14.44 6.45 21.44
C GLU A 238 -14.45 4.93 21.27
N ASP A 239 -15.57 4.40 20.74
CA ASP A 239 -15.71 2.98 20.42
C ASP A 239 -14.84 2.62 19.23
N LEU A 240 -13.93 1.68 19.42
CA LEU A 240 -13.08 1.13 18.36
C LEU A 240 -13.78 -0.03 17.64
N PRO A 241 -13.37 -0.34 16.39
CA PRO A 241 -13.75 -1.59 15.73
C PRO A 241 -13.45 -2.80 16.61
N LYS A 242 -14.30 -3.82 16.53
CA LYS A 242 -14.11 -5.03 17.32
C LYS A 242 -13.26 -6.04 16.57
N LEU A 243 -12.19 -6.50 17.20
CA LEU A 243 -11.37 -7.61 16.67
C LEU A 243 -12.19 -8.90 16.72
N LEU A 244 -12.31 -9.60 15.58
CA LEU A 244 -12.98 -10.90 15.48
C LEU A 244 -11.98 -12.05 15.35
N GLU A 245 -10.95 -11.88 14.50
CA GLU A 245 -9.98 -12.93 14.21
C GLU A 245 -8.64 -12.30 13.79
N ILE A 246 -7.54 -12.88 14.25
CA ILE A 246 -6.18 -12.54 13.84
C ILE A 246 -5.62 -13.65 12.96
N ASP A 247 -4.68 -13.30 12.11
CA ASP A 247 -3.90 -14.26 11.31
C ASP A 247 -4.79 -15.28 10.56
N VAL A 248 -5.87 -14.79 9.93
CA VAL A 248 -6.79 -15.63 9.15
C VAL A 248 -5.99 -16.48 8.16
N ARG A 249 -6.17 -17.80 8.21
CA ARG A 249 -5.36 -18.77 7.43
C ARG A 249 -3.86 -18.66 7.70
N GLY A 250 -3.46 -18.39 8.92
CA GLY A 250 -2.06 -18.37 9.35
C GLY A 250 -1.31 -19.70 9.13
N ASP A 251 -2.05 -20.80 8.91
CA ASP A 251 -1.51 -22.09 8.45
C ASP A 251 -0.87 -22.03 7.06
N VAL A 252 -1.35 -21.13 6.19
CA VAL A 252 -0.79 -20.88 4.85
C VAL A 252 0.33 -19.84 4.92
N GLY A 253 0.14 -18.78 5.72
CA GLY A 253 1.08 -17.68 5.87
C GLY A 253 0.40 -16.33 5.94
N GLY A 254 1.09 -15.27 5.48
CA GLY A 254 0.55 -13.92 5.37
C GLY A 254 -0.23 -13.70 4.06
N ILE A 255 -0.65 -12.46 3.84
CA ILE A 255 -1.45 -12.09 2.66
C ILE A 255 -0.74 -12.46 1.36
N ARG A 256 0.57 -12.32 1.28
CA ARG A 256 1.37 -12.71 0.11
C ARG A 256 1.21 -14.19 -0.23
N GLU A 257 1.29 -15.06 0.76
CA GLU A 257 1.12 -16.50 0.60
C GLU A 257 -0.32 -16.84 0.25
N LEU A 258 -1.29 -16.13 0.83
CA LEU A 258 -2.72 -16.28 0.52
C LEU A 258 -3.05 -15.91 -0.93
N LEU A 259 -2.43 -14.86 -1.49
CA LEU A 259 -2.57 -14.50 -2.91
C LEU A 259 -2.14 -15.66 -3.81
N GLY A 260 -0.97 -16.23 -3.55
CA GLY A 260 -0.44 -17.37 -4.32
C GLY A 260 -1.29 -18.63 -4.14
N GLU A 261 -1.75 -18.91 -2.94
CA GLU A 261 -2.64 -20.05 -2.64
C GLU A 261 -3.98 -19.90 -3.38
N TYR A 262 -4.56 -18.70 -3.36
CA TYR A 262 -5.81 -18.41 -4.05
C TYR A 262 -5.72 -18.65 -5.57
N ILE A 263 -4.64 -18.19 -6.20
CA ILE A 263 -4.39 -18.43 -7.63
C ILE A 263 -4.35 -19.94 -7.91
N ARG A 264 -3.58 -20.70 -7.12
CA ARG A 264 -3.41 -22.14 -7.34
C ARG A 264 -4.67 -22.95 -7.10
N THR A 265 -5.32 -22.72 -5.96
CA THR A 265 -6.36 -23.65 -5.45
C THR A 265 -7.77 -23.19 -5.76
N VAL A 266 -8.03 -21.88 -5.73
CA VAL A 266 -9.37 -21.34 -5.95
C VAL A 266 -9.60 -21.01 -7.43
N LYS A 267 -8.61 -20.37 -8.07
CA LYS A 267 -8.69 -20.01 -9.48
C LYS A 267 -8.15 -21.08 -10.44
N GLY A 268 -7.70 -22.22 -9.92
CA GLY A 268 -7.18 -23.33 -10.76
C GLY A 268 -5.94 -22.96 -11.58
N GLY A 269 -5.13 -22.03 -11.08
CA GLY A 269 -3.88 -21.59 -11.71
C GLY A 269 -4.03 -20.53 -12.79
N THR A 270 -5.23 -19.98 -13.05
CA THR A 270 -5.42 -18.91 -14.04
C THR A 270 -6.25 -17.79 -13.47
N ILE A 271 -5.77 -16.54 -13.65
CA ILE A 271 -6.51 -15.32 -13.32
C ILE A 271 -6.58 -14.41 -14.54
N GLU A 272 -7.58 -13.53 -14.54
CA GLU A 272 -7.77 -12.49 -15.56
C GLU A 272 -8.00 -11.14 -14.84
N PRO A 273 -7.57 -9.99 -15.42
CA PRO A 273 -7.86 -8.71 -14.86
C PRO A 273 -9.37 -8.47 -14.81
N HIS A 274 -9.85 -8.06 -13.65
CA HIS A 274 -11.23 -7.66 -13.47
C HIS A 274 -11.25 -6.36 -12.68
N VAL A 275 -11.82 -5.29 -13.27
CA VAL A 275 -12.02 -4.00 -12.61
C VAL A 275 -13.51 -3.80 -12.45
N ASN A 276 -13.97 -3.65 -11.21
CA ASN A 276 -15.40 -3.53 -10.94
C ASN A 276 -15.90 -2.08 -10.95
N ASN A 277 -14.98 -1.10 -10.97
CA ASN A 277 -15.26 0.35 -10.99
C ASN A 277 -16.16 0.78 -9.81
N ASN A 278 -15.92 0.20 -8.65
CA ASN A 278 -16.69 0.49 -7.45
C ASN A 278 -16.36 1.87 -6.86
N TRP A 279 -15.26 2.49 -7.27
CA TRP A 279 -14.91 3.83 -6.85
C TRP A 279 -14.31 4.69 -7.97
N LYS A 280 -14.37 6.00 -7.79
CA LYS A 280 -13.75 6.98 -8.68
C LYS A 280 -13.45 8.28 -7.95
N ILE A 281 -12.47 9.02 -8.45
CA ILE A 281 -12.21 10.40 -8.05
C ILE A 281 -13.18 11.33 -8.77
N VAL A 282 -13.71 12.30 -8.04
CA VAL A 282 -14.60 13.36 -8.55
C VAL A 282 -14.16 14.73 -7.98
N GLY A 283 -14.74 15.79 -8.49
CA GLY A 283 -14.47 17.16 -8.02
C GLY A 283 -13.33 17.87 -8.78
N ASN A 284 -12.52 17.13 -9.54
CA ASN A 284 -11.45 17.65 -10.40
C ASN A 284 -12.02 18.07 -11.77
N ASN A 285 -12.57 19.25 -11.85
CA ASN A 285 -13.22 19.77 -13.08
C ASN A 285 -12.20 20.38 -14.07
N TRP A 286 -11.02 19.79 -14.23
CA TRP A 286 -10.05 20.24 -15.21
C TRP A 286 -10.51 20.01 -16.65
N LYS A 287 -9.94 20.76 -17.58
CA LYS A 287 -10.11 20.47 -18.99
C LYS A 287 -9.18 19.34 -19.40
N ALA A 288 -9.72 18.32 -20.04
CA ALA A 288 -8.95 17.14 -20.46
C ALA A 288 -7.72 17.50 -21.33
N ALA A 289 -7.85 18.51 -22.21
CA ALA A 289 -6.74 18.96 -23.06
C ALA A 289 -5.59 19.60 -22.24
N ASP A 290 -5.91 20.36 -21.20
CA ASP A 290 -4.92 20.99 -20.33
C ASP A 290 -4.21 19.93 -19.49
N HIS A 291 -4.96 18.94 -18.98
CA HIS A 291 -4.41 17.79 -18.29
C HIS A 291 -3.44 17.00 -19.16
N GLN A 292 -3.85 16.63 -20.39
CA GLN A 292 -3.00 15.90 -21.34
C GLN A 292 -1.72 16.68 -21.66
N LYS A 293 -1.79 17.99 -21.84
CA LYS A 293 -0.63 18.84 -22.06
C LYS A 293 0.31 18.82 -20.85
N ALA A 294 -0.21 18.90 -19.63
CA ALA A 294 0.58 18.82 -18.41
C ALA A 294 1.31 17.48 -18.29
N VAL A 295 0.63 16.36 -18.56
CA VAL A 295 1.21 15.02 -18.60
C VAL A 295 2.32 14.92 -19.64
N GLN A 296 2.10 15.46 -20.84
CA GLN A 296 3.13 15.49 -21.89
C GLN A 296 4.37 16.28 -21.43
N LEU A 297 4.20 17.45 -20.84
CA LEU A 297 5.31 18.27 -20.36
C LEU A 297 6.11 17.58 -19.23
N LEU A 298 5.44 16.82 -18.37
CA LEU A 298 6.09 15.98 -17.35
C LEU A 298 6.94 14.88 -17.99
N ARG A 299 6.38 14.15 -18.99
CA ARG A 299 7.08 13.09 -19.71
C ARG A 299 8.30 13.62 -20.49
N GLU A 300 8.21 14.83 -21.00
CA GLU A 300 9.31 15.54 -21.70
C GLU A 300 10.35 16.15 -20.74
N GLY A 301 10.15 16.06 -19.42
CA GLY A 301 11.02 16.67 -18.42
C GLY A 301 10.98 18.21 -18.38
N LYS A 302 9.99 18.83 -19.04
CA LYS A 302 9.78 20.29 -19.05
C LYS A 302 9.05 20.79 -17.80
N LEU A 303 8.31 19.92 -17.15
CA LEU A 303 7.76 20.08 -15.81
C LEU A 303 8.36 19.02 -14.90
N ALA A 304 8.63 19.37 -13.66
CA ALA A 304 9.12 18.44 -12.65
C ALA A 304 8.04 18.20 -11.58
N LEU A 305 7.90 16.95 -11.16
CA LEU A 305 7.25 16.62 -9.89
C LEU A 305 8.13 17.12 -8.75
N ASN A 306 7.54 17.31 -7.57
CA ASN A 306 8.28 17.82 -6.43
C ASN A 306 9.41 16.84 -6.03
N GLU A 307 10.66 17.29 -6.13
CA GLU A 307 11.87 16.48 -5.90
C GLU A 307 12.13 16.13 -4.42
N ASN A 308 11.47 16.80 -3.49
CA ASN A 308 11.69 16.64 -2.05
C ASN A 308 10.85 15.53 -1.41
N ALA A 309 10.29 14.62 -2.20
CA ALA A 309 9.51 13.53 -1.66
C ALA A 309 10.39 12.39 -1.15
N ASP A 310 10.17 11.98 0.08
CA ASP A 310 10.64 10.70 0.59
C ASP A 310 10.13 9.57 -0.35
N ALA A 311 10.94 8.55 -0.61
CA ALA A 311 10.58 7.40 -1.44
C ALA A 311 9.30 6.67 -0.97
N ARG A 312 8.86 6.91 0.26
CA ARG A 312 7.62 6.37 0.86
C ARG A 312 6.42 7.29 0.74
N THR A 313 6.60 8.49 0.17
CA THR A 313 5.51 9.44 -0.10
C THR A 313 5.55 9.82 -1.57
N LEU A 314 4.37 9.98 -2.19
CA LEU A 314 4.31 10.51 -3.55
C LEU A 314 4.65 11.99 -3.56
N PRO A 315 5.45 12.45 -4.53
CA PRO A 315 5.66 13.87 -4.74
C PRO A 315 4.32 14.49 -5.13
N GLY A 316 3.71 15.20 -4.17
CA GLY A 316 2.42 15.81 -4.37
C GLY A 316 2.57 17.21 -4.87
N LYS A 317 2.20 17.48 -6.12
CA LYS A 317 2.06 18.84 -6.64
C LYS A 317 0.97 18.85 -7.69
N ALA A 318 -0.02 19.71 -7.49
CA ALA A 318 -0.88 20.13 -8.58
C ALA A 318 -0.02 20.88 -9.60
N ILE A 319 -0.20 20.55 -10.88
CA ILE A 319 0.46 21.21 -11.99
C ILE A 319 -0.52 22.24 -12.52
N THR A 320 -0.14 23.51 -12.41
CA THR A 320 -0.89 24.60 -13.03
C THR A 320 -0.32 24.90 -14.40
N THR A 321 -1.16 25.20 -15.36
CA THR A 321 -0.76 25.65 -16.71
C THR A 321 -0.41 27.11 -16.72
#